data_c9c38868f68557a617128fbf43b1d7e5
#
_entry.id   c9c38868f68557a617128fbf43b1d7e5
#
_cell.length_a   1.000
_cell.length_b   1.000
_cell.length_c   1.000
_cell.angle_alpha   90.00
_cell.angle_beta   90.00
_cell.angle_gamma   90.00
#
_symmetry.space_group_name_H-M   'P 1'
#
loop_
_entity.id
_entity.type
_entity.pdbx_description
1 polymer ?
#
loop_
_entity_poly.entity_id
_entity_poly.type
_entity_poly.pdbx_seq_one_letter_code
_entity_poly.pdbx_strand_id
1 'polypeptide(L)'
;VRGAVCPYVSRGGLKLEKALRDFGVKPEGFVCSDSGASTGGFTDCMLQNGARQVYAVDVGHGQLAWKLRNDERVVCMEKTNFRYMLREHIQDDLDFASVDVSFISLKLILPVARELLSDSGEAVCLIKPQFEAGKENVGKNGVVRDKNVHISVVEMIVDFCLNNGFDVLGLDYSPIKGPQGNIEYLIHIKKSN
;
A
#
# COMPACT_ATOMS: atom_id res chain seq x y z
N VAL A 1 29.93 13.82 1.99
CA VAL A 1 28.67 13.97 1.24
C VAL A 1 27.54 13.74 2.23
N ARG A 2 26.85 14.81 2.64
CA ARG A 2 25.65 14.66 3.45
C ARG A 2 24.59 13.98 2.57
N GLY A 3 24.18 12.78 2.93
CA GLY A 3 23.09 12.07 2.26
C GLY A 3 21.83 12.94 2.20
N ALA A 4 21.09 12.90 1.10
CA ALA A 4 19.85 13.63 0.96
C ALA A 4 18.89 13.25 2.10
N VAL A 5 18.33 14.26 2.76
CA VAL A 5 17.34 14.05 3.83
C VAL A 5 16.06 13.49 3.18
N CYS A 6 15.51 12.41 3.75
CA CYS A 6 14.25 11.86 3.28
C CYS A 6 13.14 12.94 3.41
N PRO A 7 12.41 13.27 2.34
CA PRO A 7 11.38 14.31 2.39
C PRO A 7 10.10 13.90 3.13
N TYR A 8 10.00 12.62 3.52
CA TYR A 8 8.83 12.05 4.20
C TYR A 8 9.15 11.65 5.63
N VAL A 9 8.14 11.46 6.45
CA VAL A 9 8.29 11.03 7.87
C VAL A 9 8.97 9.68 8.03
N SER A 10 8.99 8.87 6.97
CA SER A 10 9.76 7.62 6.91
C SER A 10 10.18 7.32 5.47
N ARG A 11 11.16 6.41 5.32
CA ARG A 11 11.64 5.96 4.01
C ARG A 11 10.57 5.23 3.19
N GLY A 12 9.52 4.72 3.86
CA GLY A 12 8.37 4.13 3.18
C GLY A 12 7.75 5.06 2.14
N GLY A 13 7.74 6.37 2.40
CA GLY A 13 7.23 7.37 1.45
C GLY A 13 7.92 7.34 0.09
N LEU A 14 9.19 6.94 0.03
CA LEU A 14 9.94 6.80 -1.22
C LEU A 14 9.40 5.68 -2.11
N LYS A 15 8.82 4.63 -1.52
CA LYS A 15 8.18 3.54 -2.26
C LYS A 15 6.97 4.06 -3.04
N LEU A 16 6.11 4.80 -2.35
CA LEU A 16 4.91 5.37 -2.99
C LEU A 16 5.28 6.48 -3.98
N GLU A 17 6.27 7.32 -3.66
CA GLU A 17 6.77 8.36 -4.58
C GLU A 17 7.15 7.76 -5.94
N LYS A 18 7.91 6.65 -5.92
CA LYS A 18 8.28 5.96 -7.15
C LYS A 18 7.05 5.46 -7.91
N ALA A 19 6.10 4.84 -7.20
CA ALA A 19 4.88 4.33 -7.81
C ALA A 19 4.05 5.45 -8.45
N LEU A 20 3.86 6.56 -7.76
CA LEU A 20 3.10 7.70 -8.29
C LEU A 20 3.75 8.25 -9.55
N ARG A 21 5.08 8.38 -9.56
CA ARG A 21 5.83 8.88 -10.72
C ARG A 21 5.77 7.90 -11.90
N ASP A 22 6.10 6.63 -11.65
CA ASP A 22 6.27 5.63 -12.72
C ASP A 22 4.93 5.19 -13.30
N PHE A 23 3.86 5.20 -12.50
CA PHE A 23 2.50 4.86 -12.94
C PHE A 23 1.66 6.08 -13.35
N GLY A 24 2.18 7.27 -13.20
CA GLY A 24 1.48 8.50 -13.58
C GLY A 24 0.24 8.80 -12.72
N VAL A 25 0.26 8.41 -11.44
CA VAL A 25 -0.84 8.70 -10.51
C VAL A 25 -0.63 10.06 -9.87
N LYS A 26 -1.64 10.91 -9.93
CA LYS A 26 -1.64 12.25 -9.34
C LYS A 26 -2.75 12.35 -8.29
N PRO A 27 -2.41 12.22 -6.99
CA PRO A 27 -3.41 12.20 -5.93
C PRO A 27 -4.01 13.56 -5.57
N GLU A 28 -3.71 14.62 -6.31
CA GLU A 28 -4.23 15.95 -6.06
C GLU A 28 -5.75 15.96 -5.99
N GLY A 29 -6.30 16.44 -4.89
CA GLY A 29 -7.73 16.50 -4.64
C GLY A 29 -8.38 15.16 -4.27
N PHE A 30 -7.62 14.08 -4.22
CA PHE A 30 -8.16 12.75 -3.94
C PHE A 30 -8.48 12.53 -2.47
N VAL A 31 -9.51 11.73 -2.24
CA VAL A 31 -9.74 11.05 -0.96
C VAL A 31 -9.05 9.69 -1.03
N CYS A 32 -8.14 9.45 -0.12
CA CYS A 32 -7.26 8.29 -0.14
C CYS A 32 -7.37 7.46 1.14
N SER A 33 -6.99 6.19 1.06
CA SER A 33 -6.66 5.39 2.24
C SER A 33 -5.22 4.92 2.19
N ASP A 34 -4.62 4.78 3.36
CA ASP A 34 -3.30 4.20 3.58
C ASP A 34 -3.48 3.00 4.51
N SER A 35 -3.46 1.80 3.96
CA SER A 35 -3.59 0.56 4.70
C SER A 35 -2.21 0.05 5.11
N GLY A 36 -1.98 -0.09 6.42
CA GLY A 36 -0.67 -0.34 6.98
C GLY A 36 0.14 0.95 7.13
N ALA A 37 -0.50 2.02 7.61
CA ALA A 37 0.06 3.37 7.64
C ALA A 37 1.37 3.49 8.46
N SER A 38 1.51 2.74 9.55
CA SER A 38 2.70 2.76 10.42
C SER A 38 3.03 4.19 10.85
N THR A 39 4.25 4.66 10.62
CA THR A 39 4.67 6.05 10.91
C THR A 39 4.07 7.08 9.96
N GLY A 40 3.53 6.63 8.81
CA GLY A 40 2.79 7.49 7.88
C GLY A 40 3.56 7.94 6.64
N GLY A 41 4.59 7.19 6.23
CA GLY A 41 5.36 7.54 5.02
C GLY A 41 4.50 7.67 3.77
N PHE A 42 3.57 6.75 3.55
CA PHE A 42 2.64 6.81 2.41
C PHE A 42 1.63 7.94 2.57
N THR A 43 1.07 8.10 3.76
CA THR A 43 0.16 9.21 4.07
C THR A 43 0.81 10.54 3.77
N ASP A 44 2.04 10.75 4.26
CA ASP A 44 2.81 11.98 4.03
C ASP A 44 3.06 12.21 2.53
N CYS A 45 3.44 11.17 1.80
CA CYS A 45 3.64 11.25 0.36
C CYS A 45 2.36 11.68 -0.38
N MET A 46 1.21 11.11 -0.05
CA MET A 46 -0.07 11.49 -0.65
C MET A 46 -0.44 12.94 -0.34
N LEU A 47 -0.26 13.38 0.90
CA LEU A 47 -0.55 14.76 1.30
C LEU A 47 0.36 15.77 0.60
N GLN A 48 1.66 15.48 0.47
CA GLN A 48 2.60 16.34 -0.24
C GLN A 48 2.30 16.43 -1.73
N ASN A 49 1.61 15.43 -2.29
CA ASN A 49 1.14 15.42 -3.68
C ASN A 49 -0.30 15.94 -3.82
N GLY A 50 -0.84 16.56 -2.79
CA GLY A 50 -2.09 17.31 -2.86
C GLY A 50 -3.36 16.53 -2.54
N ALA A 51 -3.27 15.34 -1.93
CA ALA A 51 -4.46 14.63 -1.49
C ALA A 51 -5.32 15.49 -0.57
N ARG A 52 -6.63 15.45 -0.78
CA ARG A 52 -7.60 16.23 0.01
C ARG A 52 -7.81 15.62 1.40
N GLN A 53 -7.81 14.31 1.49
CA GLN A 53 -7.98 13.57 2.73
C GLN A 53 -7.33 12.20 2.64
N VAL A 54 -6.75 11.75 3.75
CA VAL A 54 -6.17 10.40 3.85
C VAL A 54 -6.66 9.72 5.13
N TYR A 55 -7.29 8.57 4.96
CA TYR A 55 -7.60 7.64 6.05
C TYR A 55 -6.37 6.77 6.32
N ALA A 56 -5.67 7.06 7.40
CA ALA A 56 -4.47 6.33 7.80
C ALA A 56 -4.86 5.18 8.72
N VAL A 57 -4.88 3.96 8.18
CA VAL A 57 -5.37 2.75 8.84
C VAL A 57 -4.22 1.86 9.26
N ASP A 58 -4.17 1.49 10.53
CA ASP A 58 -3.15 0.58 11.07
C ASP A 58 -3.70 -0.26 12.23
N VAL A 59 -3.21 -1.50 12.32
CA VAL A 59 -3.55 -2.38 13.45
C VAL A 59 -2.85 -1.96 14.73
N GLY A 60 -1.73 -1.24 14.62
CA GLY A 60 -0.95 -0.71 15.73
C GLY A 60 -1.56 0.51 16.39
N HIS A 61 -0.84 1.05 17.35
CA HIS A 61 -1.25 2.22 18.12
C HIS A 61 -0.06 3.13 18.39
N GLY A 62 -0.26 4.43 18.28
CA GLY A 62 0.73 5.44 18.64
C GLY A 62 1.90 5.55 17.68
N GLN A 63 1.85 4.95 16.48
CA GLN A 63 2.96 4.94 15.53
C GLN A 63 2.94 6.11 14.56
N LEU A 64 1.76 6.62 14.21
CA LEU A 64 1.61 7.69 13.23
C LEU A 64 2.33 8.95 13.70
N ALA A 65 3.20 9.51 12.85
CA ALA A 65 3.99 10.70 13.17
C ALA A 65 3.10 11.86 13.63
N TRP A 66 3.58 12.60 14.62
CA TRP A 66 2.82 13.66 15.28
C TRP A 66 2.29 14.71 14.29
N LYS A 67 3.11 15.14 13.33
CA LYS A 67 2.66 16.13 12.34
C LYS A 67 1.48 15.65 11.50
N LEU A 68 1.38 14.34 11.26
CA LEU A 68 0.27 13.75 10.50
C LEU A 68 -0.98 13.61 11.36
N ARG A 69 -0.82 13.27 12.65
CA ARG A 69 -1.94 13.26 13.60
C ARG A 69 -2.63 14.62 13.71
N ASN A 70 -1.87 15.69 13.60
CA ASN A 70 -2.37 17.05 13.73
C ASN A 70 -2.75 17.69 12.39
N ASP A 71 -2.61 16.99 11.29
CA ASP A 71 -3.04 17.46 9.99
C ASP A 71 -4.54 17.22 9.81
N GLU A 72 -5.29 18.28 9.53
CA GLU A 72 -6.75 18.23 9.37
C GLU A 72 -7.19 17.30 8.23
N ARG A 73 -6.31 17.02 7.26
CA ARG A 73 -6.58 16.13 6.13
C ARG A 73 -6.45 14.65 6.49
N VAL A 74 -5.91 14.33 7.66
CA VAL A 74 -5.65 12.96 8.10
C VAL A 74 -6.73 12.49 9.07
N VAL A 75 -7.35 11.36 8.76
CA VAL A 75 -8.20 10.62 9.68
C VAL A 75 -7.38 9.43 10.19
N CYS A 76 -6.94 9.53 11.45
CA CYS A 76 -6.13 8.48 12.09
C CYS A 76 -7.05 7.34 12.56
N MET A 77 -6.86 6.15 11.99
CA MET A 77 -7.62 4.96 12.32
C MET A 77 -6.68 3.87 12.84
N GLU A 78 -6.25 4.02 14.07
CA GLU A 78 -5.40 3.04 14.76
C GLU A 78 -6.23 1.90 15.35
N LYS A 79 -5.55 0.81 15.74
CA LYS A 79 -6.19 -0.42 16.24
C LYS A 79 -7.30 -0.90 15.32
N THR A 80 -7.14 -0.67 14.05
CA THR A 80 -8.11 -0.98 13.00
C THR A 80 -7.49 -1.93 12.00
N ASN A 81 -8.15 -3.06 11.79
CA ASN A 81 -7.74 -4.02 10.77
C ASN A 81 -8.50 -3.73 9.47
N PHE A 82 -7.79 -3.29 8.45
CA PHE A 82 -8.38 -2.94 7.15
C PHE A 82 -9.19 -4.09 6.54
N ARG A 83 -8.78 -5.33 6.78
CA ARG A 83 -9.48 -6.54 6.32
C ARG A 83 -10.97 -6.56 6.71
N TYR A 84 -11.31 -5.98 7.87
CA TYR A 84 -12.66 -5.98 8.42
C TYR A 84 -13.38 -4.65 8.29
N MET A 85 -12.81 -3.71 7.54
CA MET A 85 -13.47 -2.43 7.30
C MET A 85 -14.70 -2.60 6.40
N LEU A 86 -15.71 -1.83 6.74
CA LEU A 86 -16.98 -1.76 6.01
C LEU A 86 -17.18 -0.36 5.45
N ARG A 87 -18.05 -0.25 4.48
CA ARG A 87 -18.41 1.01 3.84
C ARG A 87 -18.83 2.09 4.85
N GLU A 88 -19.48 1.69 5.93
CA GLU A 88 -19.93 2.61 6.99
C GLU A 88 -18.80 3.23 7.82
N HIS A 89 -17.57 2.67 7.75
CA HIS A 89 -16.43 3.18 8.50
C HIS A 89 -15.77 4.41 7.87
N ILE A 90 -16.08 4.69 6.60
CA ILE A 90 -15.59 5.86 5.89
C ILE A 90 -16.77 6.61 5.25
N GLN A 91 -16.67 7.93 5.18
CA GLN A 91 -17.76 8.78 4.69
C GLN A 91 -17.79 8.90 3.18
N ASP A 92 -16.63 8.91 2.55
CA ASP A 92 -16.48 9.16 1.13
C ASP A 92 -16.04 7.90 0.38
N ASP A 93 -16.35 7.83 -0.91
CA ASP A 93 -15.72 6.87 -1.80
C ASP A 93 -14.22 7.22 -1.94
N LEU A 94 -13.39 6.20 -1.97
CA LEU A 94 -11.96 6.40 -2.15
C LEU A 94 -11.63 6.58 -3.63
N ASP A 95 -10.89 7.62 -3.94
CA ASP A 95 -10.31 7.82 -5.28
C ASP A 95 -9.06 6.97 -5.46
N PHE A 96 -8.33 6.74 -4.36
CA PHE A 96 -7.07 6.02 -4.38
C PHE A 96 -6.82 5.30 -3.04
N ALA A 97 -6.27 4.11 -3.12
CA ALA A 97 -5.84 3.34 -1.94
C ALA A 97 -4.38 2.91 -2.08
N SER A 98 -3.60 3.12 -1.05
CA SER A 98 -2.26 2.54 -0.93
C SER A 98 -2.27 1.40 0.09
N VAL A 99 -1.54 0.32 -0.19
CA VAL A 99 -1.51 -0.88 0.67
C VAL A 99 -0.06 -1.32 0.90
N ASP A 100 0.38 -1.21 2.13
CA ASP A 100 1.68 -1.68 2.61
C ASP A 100 1.48 -2.44 3.93
N VAL A 101 0.97 -3.67 3.81
CA VAL A 101 0.64 -4.51 4.95
C VAL A 101 1.65 -5.63 5.13
N SER A 102 1.82 -6.10 6.36
CA SER A 102 2.74 -7.19 6.72
C SER A 102 1.98 -8.33 7.40
N PHE A 103 2.49 -9.55 7.24
CA PHE A 103 1.94 -10.77 7.87
C PHE A 103 0.53 -11.14 7.41
N ILE A 104 0.10 -10.65 6.26
CA ILE A 104 -1.21 -10.94 5.67
C ILE A 104 -1.07 -10.90 4.14
N SER A 105 -1.85 -11.73 3.46
CA SER A 105 -1.93 -11.71 1.99
C SER A 105 -2.78 -10.56 1.47
N LEU A 106 -2.36 -9.97 0.36
CA LEU A 106 -3.18 -9.00 -0.39
C LEU A 106 -4.54 -9.57 -0.80
N LYS A 107 -4.66 -10.89 -0.96
CA LYS A 107 -5.93 -11.55 -1.28
C LYS A 107 -7.03 -11.29 -0.23
N LEU A 108 -6.65 -10.97 1.01
CA LEU A 108 -7.58 -10.66 2.08
C LEU A 108 -7.89 -9.16 2.19
N ILE A 109 -7.05 -8.32 1.63
CA ILE A 109 -7.16 -6.86 1.68
C ILE A 109 -7.88 -6.31 0.43
N LEU A 110 -7.55 -6.83 -0.73
CA LEU A 110 -8.05 -6.29 -2.01
C LEU A 110 -9.58 -6.33 -2.15
N PRO A 111 -10.29 -7.38 -1.70
CA PRO A 111 -11.76 -7.36 -1.75
C PRO A 111 -12.37 -6.21 -0.95
N VAL A 112 -11.79 -5.89 0.20
CA VAL A 112 -12.24 -4.76 1.04
C VAL A 112 -11.92 -3.43 0.34
N ALA A 113 -10.71 -3.28 -0.19
CA ALA A 113 -10.34 -2.08 -0.94
C ALA A 113 -11.30 -1.83 -2.12
N ARG A 114 -11.67 -2.89 -2.83
CA ARG A 114 -12.62 -2.79 -3.95
C ARG A 114 -13.97 -2.21 -3.54
N GLU A 115 -14.50 -2.67 -2.41
CA GLU A 115 -15.78 -2.18 -1.89
C GLU A 115 -15.72 -0.69 -1.48
N LEU A 116 -14.55 -0.24 -1.02
CA LEU A 116 -14.36 1.14 -0.56
C LEU A 116 -13.98 2.11 -1.68
N LEU A 117 -13.41 1.60 -2.78
CA LEU A 117 -13.03 2.43 -3.94
C LEU A 117 -14.26 2.91 -4.71
N SER A 118 -14.18 4.11 -5.24
CA SER A 118 -15.11 4.61 -6.25
C SER A 118 -15.02 3.78 -7.53
N ASP A 119 -16.00 3.92 -8.43
CA ASP A 119 -16.05 3.14 -9.68
C ASP A 119 -14.83 3.38 -10.60
N SER A 120 -14.16 4.52 -10.46
CA SER A 120 -12.91 4.84 -11.16
C SER A 120 -11.68 4.76 -10.26
N GLY A 121 -11.85 4.25 -9.03
CA GLY A 121 -10.80 4.21 -8.03
C GLY A 121 -9.65 3.29 -8.39
N GLU A 122 -8.45 3.70 -7.99
CA GLU A 122 -7.21 2.99 -8.25
C GLU A 122 -6.50 2.67 -6.94
N ALA A 123 -5.59 1.71 -6.99
CA ALA A 123 -4.76 1.36 -5.85
C ALA A 123 -3.33 1.05 -6.27
N VAL A 124 -2.39 1.32 -5.37
CA VAL A 124 -1.02 0.83 -5.44
C VAL A 124 -0.78 -0.03 -4.21
N CYS A 125 -0.35 -1.26 -4.43
CA CYS A 125 -0.10 -2.23 -3.38
C CYS A 125 1.32 -2.75 -3.45
N LEU A 126 1.93 -3.01 -2.28
CA LEU A 126 3.19 -3.74 -2.21
C LEU A 126 2.92 -5.24 -2.23
N ILE A 127 3.55 -5.93 -3.16
CA ILE A 127 3.61 -7.38 -3.19
C ILE A 127 4.87 -7.80 -2.43
N LYS A 128 4.68 -8.54 -1.35
CA LYS A 128 5.76 -8.99 -0.48
C LYS A 128 5.86 -10.50 -0.52
N PRO A 129 6.79 -11.08 -1.30
CA PRO A 129 6.90 -12.53 -1.43
C PRO A 129 7.00 -13.27 -0.09
N GLN A 130 7.64 -12.66 0.91
CA GLN A 130 7.78 -13.25 2.24
C GLN A 130 6.44 -13.49 2.96
N PHE A 131 5.37 -12.80 2.57
CA PHE A 131 4.02 -12.96 3.14
C PHE A 131 3.02 -13.62 2.18
N GLU A 132 3.45 -13.95 0.96
CA GLU A 132 2.59 -14.52 -0.08
C GLU A 132 2.99 -15.94 -0.49
N ALA A 133 4.25 -16.30 -0.30
CA ALA A 133 4.84 -17.52 -0.88
C ALA A 133 4.52 -18.82 -0.13
N GLY A 134 3.98 -18.74 1.08
CA GLY A 134 3.86 -19.89 1.99
C GLY A 134 5.16 -20.18 2.73
N LYS A 135 5.05 -20.76 3.92
CA LYS A 135 6.18 -20.97 4.85
C LYS A 135 7.29 -21.82 4.25
N GLU A 136 6.94 -22.81 3.43
CA GLU A 136 7.86 -23.72 2.78
C GLU A 136 8.82 -23.03 1.80
N ASN A 137 8.44 -21.90 1.27
CA ASN A 137 9.21 -21.11 0.31
C ASN A 137 9.96 -19.94 0.94
N VAL A 138 9.80 -19.75 2.24
CA VAL A 138 10.49 -18.69 2.99
C VAL A 138 11.70 -19.28 3.69
N GLY A 139 12.87 -18.79 3.32
CA GLY A 139 14.14 -19.25 3.85
C GLY A 139 14.44 -18.72 5.25
N LYS A 140 15.67 -18.99 5.66
CA LYS A 140 16.21 -18.52 6.94
C LYS A 140 16.06 -17.01 7.06
N ASN A 141 15.74 -16.53 8.25
CA ASN A 141 15.52 -15.12 8.56
C ASN A 141 14.33 -14.47 7.83
N GLY A 142 13.37 -15.26 7.32
CA GLY A 142 12.19 -14.74 6.67
C GLY A 142 12.45 -14.16 5.28
N VAL A 143 13.46 -14.64 4.56
CA VAL A 143 13.84 -14.13 3.24
C VAL A 143 13.47 -15.12 2.14
N VAL A 144 12.81 -14.63 1.09
CA VAL A 144 12.54 -15.37 -0.15
C VAL A 144 13.65 -15.04 -1.16
N ARG A 145 14.48 -16.04 -1.49
CA ARG A 145 15.63 -15.87 -2.39
C ARG A 145 15.44 -16.46 -3.76
N ASP A 146 14.56 -17.45 -3.89
CA ASP A 146 14.32 -18.15 -5.16
C ASP A 146 13.56 -17.25 -6.13
N LYS A 147 14.18 -16.96 -7.26
CA LYS A 147 13.57 -16.14 -8.33
C LYS A 147 12.26 -16.71 -8.85
N ASN A 148 12.16 -18.03 -8.93
CA ASN A 148 10.93 -18.69 -9.39
C ASN A 148 9.78 -18.50 -8.41
N VAL A 149 10.08 -18.46 -7.12
CA VAL A 149 9.07 -18.14 -6.08
C VAL A 149 8.60 -16.69 -6.23
N HIS A 150 9.50 -15.73 -6.47
CA HIS A 150 9.15 -14.34 -6.74
C HIS A 150 8.21 -14.23 -7.95
N ILE A 151 8.55 -14.87 -9.05
CA ILE A 151 7.73 -14.89 -10.27
C ILE A 151 6.34 -15.46 -9.98
N SER A 152 6.28 -16.62 -9.32
CA SER A 152 5.03 -17.30 -8.98
C SER A 152 4.14 -16.42 -8.09
N VAL A 153 4.71 -15.71 -7.12
CA VAL A 153 3.98 -14.82 -6.23
C VAL A 153 3.38 -13.64 -7.02
N VAL A 154 4.19 -13.00 -7.85
CA VAL A 154 3.72 -11.87 -8.66
C VAL A 154 2.60 -12.30 -9.60
N GLU A 155 2.78 -13.41 -10.31
CA GLU A 155 1.75 -13.99 -11.20
C GLU A 155 0.46 -14.31 -10.45
N MET A 156 0.58 -14.91 -9.26
CA MET A 156 -0.56 -15.23 -8.41
C MET A 156 -1.36 -13.98 -8.02
N ILE A 157 -0.69 -12.91 -7.64
CA ILE A 157 -1.36 -11.65 -7.28
C ILE A 157 -1.99 -10.99 -8.50
N VAL A 158 -1.30 -10.97 -9.64
CA VAL A 158 -1.86 -10.45 -10.90
C VAL A 158 -3.14 -11.21 -11.28
N ASP A 159 -3.08 -12.54 -11.26
CA ASP A 159 -4.25 -13.38 -11.58
C ASP A 159 -5.39 -13.16 -10.58
N PHE A 160 -5.06 -13.02 -9.30
CA PHE A 160 -6.06 -12.70 -8.28
C PHE A 160 -6.77 -11.38 -8.59
N CYS A 161 -6.02 -10.33 -8.91
CA CYS A 161 -6.58 -9.02 -9.27
C CYS A 161 -7.52 -9.14 -10.46
N LEU A 162 -7.07 -9.77 -11.54
CA LEU A 162 -7.86 -9.94 -12.77
C LEU A 162 -9.14 -10.75 -12.54
N ASN A 163 -9.11 -11.72 -11.64
CA ASN A 163 -10.26 -12.58 -11.33
C ASN A 163 -11.18 -12.00 -10.23
N ASN A 164 -10.80 -10.89 -9.60
CA ASN A 164 -11.52 -10.32 -8.46
C ASN A 164 -11.89 -8.83 -8.66
N GLY A 165 -12.13 -8.44 -9.89
CA GLY A 165 -12.72 -7.14 -10.20
C GLY A 165 -11.73 -5.98 -10.27
N PHE A 166 -10.51 -6.26 -10.68
CA PHE A 166 -9.50 -5.24 -10.95
C PHE A 166 -8.87 -5.40 -12.33
N ASP A 167 -8.54 -4.28 -12.96
CA ASP A 167 -7.61 -4.23 -14.07
C ASP A 167 -6.20 -4.00 -13.51
N VAL A 168 -5.20 -4.64 -14.09
CA VAL A 168 -3.79 -4.43 -13.73
C VAL A 168 -3.19 -3.43 -14.71
N LEU A 169 -2.82 -2.26 -14.21
CA LEU A 169 -2.32 -1.14 -15.02
C LEU A 169 -0.79 -1.08 -15.06
N GLY A 170 -0.13 -1.59 -14.05
CA GLY A 170 1.33 -1.54 -13.99
C GLY A 170 1.92 -2.44 -12.91
N LEU A 171 3.18 -2.78 -13.11
CA LEU A 171 3.95 -3.60 -12.21
C LEU A 171 5.40 -3.12 -12.24
N ASP A 172 6.00 -2.94 -11.07
CA ASP A 172 7.38 -2.49 -10.93
C ASP A 172 7.97 -3.07 -9.63
N TYR A 173 9.23 -2.84 -9.39
CA TYR A 173 9.87 -3.21 -8.10
C TYR A 173 9.94 -2.02 -7.15
N SER A 174 9.90 -2.31 -5.85
CA SER A 174 10.10 -1.30 -4.82
C SER A 174 11.54 -0.78 -4.85
N PRO A 175 11.75 0.56 -4.72
CA PRO A 175 13.11 1.13 -4.70
C PRO A 175 13.86 0.81 -3.41
N ILE A 176 13.15 0.35 -2.38
CA ILE A 176 13.69 0.02 -1.06
C ILE A 176 13.35 -1.43 -0.76
N LYS A 177 14.35 -2.18 -0.34
CA LYS A 177 14.15 -3.55 0.13
C LYS A 177 13.39 -3.56 1.45
N GLY A 178 12.58 -4.59 1.64
CA GLY A 178 11.91 -4.87 2.89
C GLY A 178 12.83 -5.46 3.95
N PRO A 179 12.27 -5.90 5.09
CA PRO A 179 13.04 -6.48 6.18
C PRO A 179 13.96 -7.60 5.72
N GLN A 180 15.17 -7.65 6.28
CA GLN A 180 16.20 -8.63 5.96
C GLN A 180 16.64 -8.66 4.49
N GLY A 181 16.38 -7.58 3.75
CA GLY A 181 16.75 -7.46 2.34
C GLY A 181 15.77 -8.10 1.36
N ASN A 182 14.53 -8.39 1.77
CA ASN A 182 13.49 -8.89 0.88
C ASN A 182 13.22 -7.90 -0.27
N ILE A 183 13.19 -8.41 -1.49
CA ILE A 183 12.75 -7.66 -2.65
C ILE A 183 11.22 -7.66 -2.66
N GLU A 184 10.65 -6.48 -2.81
CA GLU A 184 9.21 -6.27 -2.86
C GLU A 184 8.82 -5.59 -4.17
N TYR A 185 7.55 -5.74 -4.57
CA TYR A 185 7.06 -5.23 -5.85
C TYR A 185 5.90 -4.26 -5.64
N LEU A 186 5.71 -3.38 -6.62
CA LEU A 186 4.61 -2.43 -6.68
C LEU A 186 3.64 -2.87 -7.78
N ILE A 187 2.38 -2.99 -7.45
CA ILE A 187 1.32 -3.25 -8.43
C ILE A 187 0.33 -2.09 -8.45
N HIS A 188 0.04 -1.58 -9.64
CA HIS A 188 -0.96 -0.55 -9.87
C HIS A 188 -2.20 -1.18 -10.47
N ILE A 189 -3.31 -1.04 -9.79
CA ILE A 189 -4.59 -1.65 -10.18
C ILE A 189 -5.70 -0.61 -10.17
N LYS A 190 -6.75 -0.89 -10.92
CA LYS A 190 -7.96 -0.07 -11.02
C LYS A 190 -9.19 -0.95 -10.84
N LYS A 191 -10.18 -0.45 -10.10
CA LYS A 191 -11.46 -1.13 -9.97
C LYS A 191 -12.08 -1.27 -11.36
N SER A 192 -12.35 -2.51 -11.77
CA SER A 192 -13.05 -2.80 -13.02
C SER A 192 -14.57 -2.82 -12.81
N ASN A 193 -15.30 -2.40 -13.83
CA ASN A 193 -16.76 -2.37 -13.81
C ASN A 193 -17.37 -3.76 -14.06
#